data_c9de931ec51ed88f2d36b43cb3bcafd9
#
_entry.id   c9de931ec51ed88f2d36b43cb3bcafd9
#
_cell.length_a   1.000
_cell.length_b   1.000
_cell.length_c   1.000
_cell.angle_alpha   90.00
_cell.angle_beta   90.00
_cell.angle_gamma   90.00
#
_symmetry.space_group_name_H-M   'P 1'
#
loop_
_entity.id
_entity.type
_entity.pdbx_description
1 polymer ?
#
loop_
_entity_poly.entity_id
_entity_poly.type
_entity_poly.pdbx_seq_one_letter_code
_entity_poly.pdbx_strand_id
1 'polypeptide(L)'
;MKKKPLVVLTGPTAVGKTKASIGLAKAIGGEIISADSMQVYEYMDIGSAKIRPEEMQGVPHYLIDDLKPWDEFHVVRFQQMAKNAMEQIYANGHIPIVVGGTGFYIQALLYDIDFTGTAQDDTYRAELENLVKEKGAAYLHNMLRKVDPKSAEDIHANNVKRVIRALEYYRQTGQKMSEHNEEERRKESPYEFVYFVLNAPREQLYARIDRRVDQMIEEGLVDEVKHLKELGCTKEMVSMQGLGYKEILAYLDGEYDLDTAVYTIKRDTRHFAKRQLTWFRRERQVTWIQKEAYDYDEDRILKAMLSHLEGKTVSYTHLTLPTILLV
;
A
#
# COMPACT_ATOMS: atom_id res chain seq x y z
N MET A 1 18.16 -5.62 22.88
CA MET A 1 17.23 -4.48 23.06
C MET A 1 15.80 -4.99 22.97
N LYS A 2 14.87 -4.44 23.75
CA LYS A 2 13.44 -4.78 23.63
C LYS A 2 12.92 -4.25 22.28
N LYS A 3 12.21 -5.08 21.49
CA LYS A 3 11.64 -4.64 20.21
C LYS A 3 10.58 -3.56 20.47
N LYS A 4 10.50 -2.54 19.62
CA LYS A 4 9.49 -1.48 19.72
C LYS A 4 8.12 -1.99 19.22
N PRO A 5 7.00 -1.60 19.86
CA PRO A 5 5.67 -2.06 19.47
C PRO A 5 5.21 -1.43 18.14
N LEU A 6 4.54 -2.20 17.31
CA LEU A 6 3.99 -1.74 16.02
C LEU A 6 2.66 -2.45 15.74
N VAL A 7 1.64 -1.71 15.36
CA VAL A 7 0.39 -2.30 14.88
C VAL A 7 0.26 -2.08 13.37
N VAL A 8 -0.15 -3.12 12.66
CA VAL A 8 -0.47 -3.06 11.24
C VAL A 8 -1.95 -3.38 11.05
N LEU A 9 -2.69 -2.51 10.39
CA LEU A 9 -4.08 -2.71 10.03
C LEU A 9 -4.25 -2.59 8.51
N THR A 10 -4.51 -3.68 7.85
CA THR A 10 -4.62 -3.74 6.40
C THR A 10 -5.88 -4.46 5.94
N GLY A 11 -6.02 -4.58 4.64
CA GLY A 11 -7.12 -5.24 3.97
C GLY A 11 -7.36 -4.64 2.59
N PRO A 12 -8.23 -5.24 1.77
CA PRO A 12 -8.50 -4.74 0.43
C PRO A 12 -9.12 -3.35 0.48
N THR A 13 -9.08 -2.65 -0.67
CA THR A 13 -9.79 -1.38 -0.81
C THR A 13 -11.28 -1.55 -0.53
N ALA A 14 -11.94 -0.52 -0.02
CA ALA A 14 -13.36 -0.48 0.37
C ALA A 14 -13.77 -1.43 1.52
N VAL A 15 -12.84 -2.08 2.23
CA VAL A 15 -13.17 -2.95 3.37
C VAL A 15 -13.53 -2.20 4.66
N GLY A 16 -13.20 -0.88 4.75
CA GLY A 16 -13.49 -0.04 5.91
C GLY A 16 -12.32 0.10 6.90
N LYS A 17 -11.09 0.11 6.40
CA LYS A 17 -9.88 0.31 7.23
C LYS A 17 -9.90 1.61 8.03
N THR A 18 -10.29 2.72 7.39
CA THR A 18 -10.26 4.07 7.97
C THR A 18 -11.03 4.14 9.30
N LYS A 19 -12.29 3.69 9.31
CA LYS A 19 -13.10 3.72 10.53
C LYS A 19 -12.52 2.84 11.62
N ALA A 20 -12.09 1.62 11.28
CA ALA A 20 -11.49 0.68 12.23
C ALA A 20 -10.16 1.21 12.81
N SER A 21 -9.32 1.88 11.98
CA SER A 21 -8.04 2.43 12.44
C SER A 21 -8.21 3.61 13.41
N ILE A 22 -9.20 4.47 13.21
CA ILE A 22 -9.51 5.57 14.13
C ILE A 22 -9.94 5.02 15.49
N GLY A 23 -10.88 4.07 15.52
CA GLY A 23 -11.29 3.42 16.76
C GLY A 23 -10.13 2.76 17.49
N LEU A 24 -9.29 2.04 16.75
CA LEU A 24 -8.12 1.38 17.32
C LEU A 24 -7.10 2.38 17.86
N ALA A 25 -6.79 3.44 17.10
CA ALA A 25 -5.84 4.48 17.52
C ALA A 25 -6.29 5.16 18.83
N LYS A 26 -7.56 5.52 18.93
CA LYS A 26 -8.12 6.09 20.17
C LYS A 26 -8.03 5.14 21.36
N ALA A 27 -8.28 3.85 21.13
CA ALA A 27 -8.30 2.85 22.20
C ALA A 27 -6.92 2.53 22.76
N ILE A 28 -5.85 2.61 21.94
CA ILE A 28 -4.50 2.24 22.36
C ILE A 28 -3.53 3.43 22.48
N GLY A 29 -3.99 4.67 22.35
CA GLY A 29 -3.12 5.85 22.32
C GLY A 29 -2.17 5.82 21.13
N GLY A 30 -2.67 5.46 19.96
CA GLY A 30 -1.86 5.31 18.76
C GLY A 30 -2.00 6.48 17.79
N GLU A 31 -1.03 6.59 16.86
CA GLU A 31 -1.04 7.52 15.74
C GLU A 31 -0.90 6.74 14.43
N ILE A 32 -1.49 7.23 13.35
CA ILE A 32 -1.65 6.49 12.09
C ILE A 32 -0.59 6.91 11.07
N ILE A 33 0.03 5.92 10.43
CA ILE A 33 0.91 6.08 9.27
C ILE A 33 0.21 5.46 8.05
N SER A 34 -0.09 6.28 7.04
CA SER A 34 -0.72 5.79 5.81
C SER A 34 0.28 4.97 4.98
N ALA A 35 -0.05 3.70 4.72
CA ALA A 35 0.65 2.83 3.77
C ALA A 35 -0.15 2.70 2.46
N ASP A 36 -0.67 3.82 1.99
CA ASP A 36 -1.29 3.97 0.68
C ASP A 36 -0.33 4.70 -0.27
N SER A 37 -0.26 4.27 -1.52
CA SER A 37 0.68 4.86 -2.49
C SER A 37 0.17 6.14 -3.15
N MET A 38 -1.10 6.52 -2.90
CA MET A 38 -1.72 7.68 -3.53
C MET A 38 -2.07 8.80 -2.53
N GLN A 39 -2.44 8.46 -1.29
CA GLN A 39 -2.87 9.45 -0.28
C GLN A 39 -1.75 10.40 0.18
N VAL A 40 -0.51 10.08 -0.12
CA VAL A 40 0.66 10.93 0.16
C VAL A 40 0.72 12.19 -0.69
N TYR A 41 0.02 12.19 -1.84
CA TYR A 41 0.07 13.31 -2.78
C TYR A 41 -0.98 14.36 -2.50
N GLU A 42 -0.58 15.63 -2.47
CA GLU A 42 -1.48 16.78 -2.43
C GLU A 42 -2.38 16.81 -3.69
N TYR A 43 -3.57 17.38 -3.59
CA TYR A 43 -4.56 17.53 -4.67
C TYR A 43 -5.14 16.22 -5.22
N MET A 44 -4.81 15.10 -4.61
CA MET A 44 -5.30 13.77 -5.01
C MET A 44 -6.20 13.21 -3.90
N ASP A 45 -7.39 13.79 -3.74
CA ASP A 45 -8.26 13.56 -2.58
C ASP A 45 -9.36 12.55 -2.88
N ILE A 46 -10.13 12.80 -3.94
CA ILE A 46 -11.29 12.00 -4.31
C ILE A 46 -10.87 10.63 -4.83
N GLY A 47 -10.00 10.60 -5.86
CA GLY A 47 -9.57 9.36 -6.50
C GLY A 47 -8.76 8.43 -5.59
N SER A 48 -8.05 8.98 -4.61
CA SER A 48 -7.33 8.21 -3.60
C SER A 48 -8.21 7.80 -2.41
N ALA A 49 -9.44 8.28 -2.32
CA ALA A 49 -10.31 8.20 -1.14
C ALA A 49 -9.57 8.63 0.13
N LYS A 50 -8.87 9.77 0.05
CA LYS A 50 -8.10 10.34 1.15
C LYS A 50 -9.01 10.65 2.33
N ILE A 51 -8.53 10.36 3.53
CA ILE A 51 -9.25 10.71 4.76
C ILE A 51 -9.30 12.24 4.92
N ARG A 52 -10.49 12.77 5.22
CA ARG A 52 -10.68 14.20 5.48
C ARG A 52 -10.33 14.55 6.92
N PRO A 53 -9.93 15.79 7.23
CA PRO A 53 -9.59 16.20 8.58
C PRO A 53 -10.68 15.91 9.63
N GLU A 54 -11.96 16.07 9.25
CA GLU A 54 -13.09 15.77 10.13
C GLU A 54 -13.20 14.29 10.46
N GLU A 55 -12.86 13.43 9.51
CA GLU A 55 -12.89 11.98 9.68
C GLU A 55 -11.74 11.47 10.55
N MET A 56 -10.63 12.22 10.65
CA MET A 56 -9.48 11.88 11.50
C MET A 56 -9.82 11.93 13.00
N GLN A 57 -10.85 12.68 13.39
CA GLN A 57 -11.38 12.76 14.75
C GLN A 57 -10.30 13.04 15.80
N GLY A 58 -9.31 13.88 15.49
CA GLY A 58 -8.20 14.24 16.34
C GLY A 58 -7.06 13.23 16.42
N VAL A 59 -7.12 12.13 15.70
CA VAL A 59 -6.01 11.16 15.59
C VAL A 59 -4.98 11.70 14.59
N PRO A 60 -3.69 11.85 14.96
CA PRO A 60 -2.65 12.28 14.02
C PRO A 60 -2.44 11.24 12.91
N HIS A 61 -2.27 11.73 11.68
CA HIS A 61 -1.99 10.94 10.50
C HIS A 61 -0.72 11.43 9.82
N TYR A 62 0.12 10.50 9.39
CA TYR A 62 1.39 10.72 8.70
C TYR A 62 1.33 10.12 7.30
N LEU A 63 2.13 10.65 6.41
CA LEU A 63 2.20 10.26 4.99
C LEU A 63 0.87 10.53 4.26
N ILE A 64 0.26 11.68 4.55
CA ILE A 64 -0.91 12.22 3.87
C ILE A 64 -0.57 13.66 3.48
N ASP A 65 -0.74 14.03 2.22
CA ASP A 65 -0.43 15.36 1.66
C ASP A 65 1.04 15.82 1.85
N ASP A 66 1.97 14.87 1.94
CA ASP A 66 3.39 15.16 2.18
C ASP A 66 4.19 15.39 0.89
N LEU A 67 3.62 15.09 -0.28
CA LEU A 67 4.30 15.17 -1.57
C LEU A 67 3.44 15.86 -2.62
N LYS A 68 4.12 16.51 -3.58
CA LYS A 68 3.46 17.03 -4.77
C LYS A 68 3.22 15.90 -5.79
N PRO A 69 2.22 16.00 -6.68
CA PRO A 69 1.92 14.97 -7.67
C PRO A 69 3.08 14.65 -8.63
N TRP A 70 4.00 15.57 -8.82
CA TRP A 70 5.21 15.38 -9.65
C TRP A 70 6.41 14.82 -8.88
N ASP A 71 6.30 14.64 -7.57
CA ASP A 71 7.35 14.00 -6.77
C ASP A 71 7.32 12.48 -6.96
N GLU A 72 8.50 11.87 -7.02
CA GLU A 72 8.58 10.41 -7.04
C GLU A 72 8.27 9.82 -5.66
N PHE A 73 7.39 8.83 -5.63
CA PHE A 73 7.09 8.06 -4.44
C PHE A 73 7.20 6.56 -4.73
N HIS A 74 8.16 5.94 -4.11
CA HIS A 74 8.47 4.53 -4.24
C HIS A 74 8.74 3.91 -2.87
N VAL A 75 8.89 2.59 -2.81
CA VAL A 75 9.01 1.84 -1.55
C VAL A 75 10.13 2.32 -0.64
N VAL A 76 11.27 2.72 -1.19
CA VAL A 76 12.42 3.23 -0.40
C VAL A 76 12.07 4.55 0.27
N ARG A 77 11.46 5.49 -0.47
CA ARG A 77 11.02 6.78 0.07
C ARG A 77 9.91 6.57 1.12
N PHE A 78 8.96 5.68 0.83
CA PHE A 78 7.96 5.30 1.83
C PHE A 78 8.60 4.78 3.12
N GLN A 79 9.53 3.81 3.02
CA GLN A 79 10.18 3.21 4.20
C GLN A 79 10.90 4.28 5.03
N GLN A 80 11.62 5.22 4.38
CA GLN A 80 12.30 6.30 5.07
C GLN A 80 11.32 7.24 5.78
N MET A 81 10.29 7.71 5.07
CA MET A 81 9.28 8.60 5.65
C MET A 81 8.52 7.92 6.79
N ALA A 82 8.14 6.64 6.62
CA ALA A 82 7.44 5.89 7.64
C ALA A 82 8.31 5.66 8.90
N LYS A 83 9.60 5.37 8.74
CA LYS A 83 10.54 5.26 9.89
C LYS A 83 10.65 6.60 10.64
N ASN A 84 10.78 7.72 9.94
CA ASN A 84 10.83 9.04 10.55
C ASN A 84 9.53 9.35 11.33
N ALA A 85 8.38 9.02 10.76
CA ALA A 85 7.08 9.14 11.44
C ALA A 85 7.01 8.24 12.69
N MET A 86 7.47 6.99 12.60
CA MET A 86 7.52 6.08 13.75
C MET A 86 8.37 6.62 14.89
N GLU A 87 9.53 7.22 14.58
CA GLU A 87 10.39 7.82 15.60
C GLU A 87 9.68 8.97 16.32
N GLN A 88 8.97 9.84 15.60
CA GLN A 88 8.17 10.91 16.18
C GLN A 88 7.05 10.37 17.08
N ILE A 89 6.31 9.36 16.60
CA ILE A 89 5.23 8.72 17.35
C ILE A 89 5.76 8.10 18.65
N TYR A 90 6.89 7.38 18.60
CA TYR A 90 7.51 6.85 19.82
C TYR A 90 8.02 7.94 20.76
N ALA A 91 8.54 9.05 20.24
CA ALA A 91 8.98 10.17 21.06
C ALA A 91 7.79 10.85 21.78
N ASN A 92 6.60 10.85 21.18
CA ASN A 92 5.35 11.28 21.78
C ASN A 92 4.79 10.30 22.83
N GLY A 93 5.40 9.11 22.99
CA GLY A 93 4.92 8.06 23.88
C GLY A 93 3.73 7.27 23.32
N HIS A 94 3.46 7.36 22.02
CA HIS A 94 2.35 6.71 21.33
C HIS A 94 2.79 5.45 20.56
N ILE A 95 1.82 4.66 20.10
CA ILE A 95 2.04 3.46 19.31
C ILE A 95 1.80 3.79 17.83
N PRO A 96 2.77 3.52 16.92
CA PRO A 96 2.52 3.65 15.49
C PRO A 96 1.57 2.56 15.00
N ILE A 97 0.59 2.98 14.19
CA ILE A 97 -0.37 2.11 13.52
C ILE A 97 -0.21 2.31 12.02
N VAL A 98 0.36 1.34 11.33
CA VAL A 98 0.50 1.38 9.86
C VAL A 98 -0.79 0.91 9.22
N VAL A 99 -1.45 1.80 8.48
CA VAL A 99 -2.77 1.55 7.88
C VAL A 99 -2.70 1.70 6.37
N GLY A 100 -3.06 0.67 5.61
CA GLY A 100 -3.07 0.80 4.16
C GLY A 100 -3.38 -0.49 3.41
N GLY A 101 -3.26 -0.38 2.09
CA GLY A 101 -3.50 -1.50 1.17
C GLY A 101 -2.29 -1.91 0.34
N THR A 102 -1.17 -1.18 0.45
CA THR A 102 0.05 -1.43 -0.32
C THR A 102 0.94 -2.42 0.42
N GLY A 103 0.62 -3.72 0.25
CA GLY A 103 1.27 -4.80 1.02
C GLY A 103 2.79 -4.81 0.92
N PHE A 104 3.37 -4.47 -0.25
CA PHE A 104 4.82 -4.39 -0.43
C PHE A 104 5.46 -3.27 0.43
N TYR A 105 4.79 -2.13 0.58
CA TYR A 105 5.26 -1.05 1.45
C TYR A 105 5.26 -1.49 2.92
N ILE A 106 4.17 -2.11 3.35
CA ILE A 106 4.04 -2.66 4.71
C ILE A 106 5.13 -3.69 4.98
N GLN A 107 5.36 -4.62 4.07
CA GLN A 107 6.41 -5.64 4.18
C GLN A 107 7.80 -5.02 4.27
N ALA A 108 8.10 -4.02 3.42
CA ALA A 108 9.37 -3.31 3.40
C ALA A 108 9.68 -2.65 4.74
N LEU A 109 8.68 -1.99 5.36
CA LEU A 109 8.82 -1.38 6.67
C LEU A 109 8.95 -2.43 7.78
N LEU A 110 8.05 -3.42 7.77
CA LEU A 110 7.91 -4.41 8.84
C LEU A 110 9.15 -5.29 9.02
N TYR A 111 9.80 -5.66 7.92
CA TYR A 111 10.99 -6.52 7.93
C TYR A 111 12.29 -5.75 7.68
N ASP A 112 12.21 -4.43 7.62
CA ASP A 112 13.35 -3.56 7.34
C ASP A 112 14.15 -4.02 6.12
N ILE A 113 13.43 -4.21 5.00
CA ILE A 113 14.02 -4.70 3.75
C ILE A 113 15.11 -3.74 3.30
N ASP A 114 16.29 -4.29 3.01
CA ASP A 114 17.41 -3.52 2.49
C ASP A 114 17.26 -3.31 0.98
N PHE A 115 17.23 -2.04 0.58
CA PHE A 115 17.19 -1.61 -0.80
C PHE A 115 18.54 -1.04 -1.27
N THR A 116 19.62 -1.18 -0.51
CA THR A 116 20.95 -0.77 -0.92
C THR A 116 21.38 -1.53 -2.18
N GLY A 117 22.15 -0.89 -3.06
CA GLY A 117 22.49 -1.46 -4.37
C GLY A 117 21.38 -1.41 -5.41
N THR A 118 20.27 -0.72 -5.11
CA THR A 118 19.15 -0.57 -6.05
C THR A 118 19.10 0.81 -6.72
N ALA A 119 20.23 1.52 -6.78
CA ALA A 119 20.31 2.78 -7.53
C ALA A 119 19.82 2.56 -8.97
N GLN A 120 19.06 3.51 -9.49
CA GLN A 120 18.56 3.42 -10.85
C GLN A 120 19.71 3.70 -11.81
N ASP A 121 19.99 2.75 -12.71
CA ASP A 121 20.90 2.95 -13.83
C ASP A 121 20.05 3.21 -15.08
N ASP A 122 19.74 4.48 -15.29
CA ASP A 122 18.86 4.90 -16.39
C ASP A 122 19.41 4.51 -17.77
N THR A 123 20.73 4.47 -17.91
CA THR A 123 21.39 4.08 -19.18
C THR A 123 21.12 2.61 -19.47
N TYR A 124 21.38 1.74 -18.51
CA TYR A 124 21.17 0.30 -18.71
C TYR A 124 19.67 -0.05 -18.81
N ARG A 125 18.83 0.63 -18.08
CA ARG A 125 17.38 0.48 -18.22
C ARG A 125 16.92 0.80 -19.64
N ALA A 126 17.35 1.93 -20.19
CA ALA A 126 17.01 2.33 -21.55
C ALA A 126 17.54 1.32 -22.59
N GLU A 127 18.75 0.77 -22.39
CA GLU A 127 19.26 -0.33 -23.22
C GLU A 127 18.34 -1.55 -23.21
N LEU A 128 17.91 -1.99 -22.01
CA LEU A 128 17.02 -3.14 -21.86
C LEU A 128 15.64 -2.90 -22.45
N GLU A 129 15.07 -1.69 -22.29
CA GLU A 129 13.80 -1.30 -22.88
C GLU A 129 13.86 -1.28 -24.41
N ASN A 130 14.97 -0.82 -25.00
CA ASN A 130 15.19 -0.87 -26.44
C ASN A 130 15.33 -2.31 -26.93
N LEU A 131 16.05 -3.16 -26.21
CA LEU A 131 16.14 -4.59 -26.51
C LEU A 131 14.77 -5.27 -26.54
N VAL A 132 13.86 -4.88 -25.65
CA VAL A 132 12.48 -5.40 -25.68
C VAL A 132 11.75 -4.96 -26.93
N LYS A 133 11.90 -3.70 -27.36
CA LYS A 133 11.27 -3.19 -28.60
C LYS A 133 11.78 -3.92 -29.83
N GLU A 134 13.09 -4.21 -29.88
CA GLU A 134 13.75 -4.84 -31.04
C GLU A 134 13.57 -6.36 -31.06
N LYS A 135 13.71 -7.06 -29.92
CA LYS A 135 13.81 -8.52 -29.83
C LYS A 135 12.68 -9.19 -29.06
N GLY A 136 11.81 -8.40 -28.47
CA GLY A 136 10.65 -8.86 -27.72
C GLY A 136 10.95 -9.28 -26.27
N ALA A 137 9.90 -9.40 -25.48
CA ALA A 137 9.97 -9.72 -24.05
C ALA A 137 10.60 -11.09 -23.76
N ALA A 138 10.39 -12.08 -24.62
CA ALA A 138 10.96 -13.42 -24.47
C ALA A 138 12.49 -13.43 -24.54
N TYR A 139 13.07 -12.56 -25.35
CA TYR A 139 14.53 -12.42 -25.44
C TYR A 139 15.12 -11.92 -24.11
N LEU A 140 14.53 -10.87 -23.55
CA LEU A 140 14.96 -10.32 -22.27
C LEU A 140 14.79 -11.33 -21.12
N HIS A 141 13.69 -12.06 -21.12
CA HIS A 141 13.46 -13.10 -20.15
C HIS A 141 14.47 -14.25 -20.23
N ASN A 142 14.94 -14.59 -21.44
CA ASN A 142 16.03 -15.55 -21.63
C ASN A 142 17.38 -15.02 -21.11
N MET A 143 17.64 -13.71 -21.19
CA MET A 143 18.80 -13.11 -20.52
C MET A 143 18.71 -13.29 -19.01
N LEU A 144 17.54 -13.02 -18.40
CA LEU A 144 17.33 -13.24 -16.97
C LEU A 144 17.54 -14.71 -16.59
N ARG A 145 17.02 -15.66 -17.38
CA ARG A 145 17.19 -17.10 -17.13
C ARG A 145 18.65 -17.54 -17.06
N LYS A 146 19.56 -16.87 -17.79
CA LYS A 146 20.99 -17.19 -17.75
C LYS A 146 21.68 -16.71 -16.47
N VAL A 147 21.24 -15.57 -15.89
CA VAL A 147 21.88 -14.97 -14.71
C VAL A 147 21.17 -15.32 -13.42
N ASP A 148 19.83 -15.41 -13.45
CA ASP A 148 18.99 -15.76 -12.31
C ASP A 148 17.82 -16.66 -12.75
N PRO A 149 18.07 -17.98 -12.89
CA PRO A 149 17.06 -18.95 -13.33
C PRO A 149 15.82 -18.94 -12.45
N LYS A 150 15.98 -18.78 -11.14
CA LYS A 150 14.89 -18.78 -10.16
C LYS A 150 13.98 -17.57 -10.34
N SER A 151 14.54 -16.38 -10.51
CA SER A 151 13.74 -15.20 -10.87
C SER A 151 13.01 -15.39 -12.20
N ALA A 152 13.62 -16.05 -13.19
CA ALA A 152 12.97 -16.30 -14.47
C ALA A 152 11.83 -17.33 -14.38
N GLU A 153 11.83 -18.23 -13.40
CA GLU A 153 10.69 -19.11 -13.10
C GLU A 153 9.54 -18.32 -12.44
N ASP A 154 9.87 -17.41 -11.52
CA ASP A 154 8.90 -16.68 -10.72
C ASP A 154 8.29 -15.46 -11.44
N ILE A 155 8.98 -14.92 -12.47
CA ILE A 155 8.59 -13.74 -13.24
C ILE A 155 8.19 -14.13 -14.65
N HIS A 156 6.91 -13.90 -14.99
CA HIS A 156 6.45 -14.15 -16.37
C HIS A 156 7.13 -13.21 -17.37
N ALA A 157 7.48 -13.70 -18.56
CA ALA A 157 8.20 -12.94 -19.60
C ALA A 157 7.53 -11.59 -19.96
N ASN A 158 6.20 -11.52 -19.98
CA ASN A 158 5.45 -10.29 -20.26
C ASN A 158 5.53 -9.27 -19.13
N ASN A 159 6.05 -9.63 -17.95
CA ASN A 159 6.30 -8.66 -16.88
C ASN A 159 7.67 -8.00 -17.06
N VAL A 160 7.80 -7.29 -18.19
CA VAL A 160 9.05 -6.66 -18.64
C VAL A 160 9.69 -5.81 -17.54
N LYS A 161 8.89 -4.99 -16.83
CA LYS A 161 9.41 -4.14 -15.75
C LYS A 161 10.11 -4.93 -14.65
N ARG A 162 9.56 -6.10 -14.26
CA ARG A 162 10.19 -6.97 -13.26
C ARG A 162 11.41 -7.70 -13.80
N VAL A 163 11.39 -8.10 -15.06
CA VAL A 163 12.55 -8.72 -15.72
C VAL A 163 13.71 -7.73 -15.78
N ILE A 164 13.46 -6.49 -16.23
CA ILE A 164 14.44 -5.42 -16.24
C ILE A 164 15.02 -5.21 -14.83
N ARG A 165 14.16 -5.08 -13.83
CA ARG A 165 14.59 -4.86 -12.44
C ARG A 165 15.52 -5.95 -11.92
N ALA A 166 15.25 -7.21 -12.24
CA ALA A 166 16.10 -8.33 -11.83
C ALA A 166 17.47 -8.32 -12.53
N LEU A 167 17.50 -7.93 -13.80
CA LEU A 167 18.76 -7.76 -14.57
C LEU A 167 19.57 -6.57 -14.06
N GLU A 168 18.94 -5.44 -13.77
CA GLU A 168 19.60 -4.26 -13.16
C GLU A 168 20.23 -4.62 -11.82
N TYR A 169 19.47 -5.29 -10.96
CA TYR A 169 19.96 -5.72 -9.65
C TYR A 169 21.21 -6.60 -9.77
N TYR A 170 21.16 -7.61 -10.66
CA TYR A 170 22.30 -8.48 -10.91
C TYR A 170 23.52 -7.71 -11.46
N ARG A 171 23.31 -6.78 -12.40
CA ARG A 171 24.40 -5.95 -12.94
C ARG A 171 25.06 -5.08 -11.88
N GLN A 172 24.28 -4.50 -11.00
CA GLN A 172 24.78 -3.56 -10.00
C GLN A 172 25.47 -4.24 -8.81
N THR A 173 24.92 -5.39 -8.38
CA THR A 173 25.37 -6.05 -7.14
C THR A 173 26.20 -7.31 -7.38
N GLY A 174 26.12 -7.91 -8.56
CA GLY A 174 26.66 -9.24 -8.84
C GLY A 174 25.87 -10.38 -8.17
N GLN A 175 24.81 -10.07 -7.40
CA GLN A 175 23.97 -11.05 -6.70
C GLN A 175 22.66 -11.30 -7.47
N LYS A 176 22.12 -12.50 -7.35
CA LYS A 176 20.80 -12.81 -7.91
C LYS A 176 19.69 -12.19 -7.07
N MET A 177 18.72 -11.57 -7.72
CA MET A 177 17.56 -11.01 -7.04
C MET A 177 16.76 -12.09 -6.29
N SER A 178 16.70 -13.33 -6.81
CA SER A 178 16.05 -14.44 -6.12
C SER A 178 16.70 -14.79 -4.79
N GLU A 179 18.03 -14.79 -4.72
CA GLU A 179 18.80 -15.07 -3.50
C GLU A 179 18.57 -13.94 -2.46
N HIS A 180 18.72 -12.69 -2.89
CA HIS A 180 18.41 -11.53 -2.03
C HIS A 180 16.98 -11.57 -1.50
N ASN A 181 15.97 -11.80 -2.35
CA ASN A 181 14.59 -11.89 -1.92
C ASN A 181 14.34 -13.03 -0.92
N GLU A 182 15.07 -14.14 -1.04
CA GLU A 182 14.97 -15.26 -0.10
C GLU A 182 15.61 -14.93 1.25
N GLU A 183 16.76 -14.25 1.26
CA GLU A 183 17.40 -13.75 2.48
C GLU A 183 16.50 -12.75 3.20
N GLU A 184 15.95 -11.76 2.46
CA GLU A 184 15.03 -10.76 3.02
C GLU A 184 13.75 -11.40 3.60
N ARG A 185 13.25 -12.46 2.98
CA ARG A 185 12.10 -13.22 3.49
C ARG A 185 12.39 -13.97 4.80
N ARG A 186 13.65 -14.28 5.10
CA ARG A 186 14.06 -14.98 6.33
C ARG A 186 14.28 -14.02 7.48
N LYS A 187 14.44 -12.73 7.22
CA LYS A 187 14.63 -11.72 8.28
C LYS A 187 13.48 -11.74 9.27
N GLU A 188 13.85 -11.62 10.53
CA GLU A 188 12.90 -11.32 11.58
C GLU A 188 12.61 -9.82 11.61
N SER A 189 11.39 -9.46 11.97
CA SER A 189 11.04 -8.06 12.16
C SER A 189 11.82 -7.46 13.34
N PRO A 190 12.37 -6.25 13.21
CA PRO A 190 12.94 -5.50 14.33
C PRO A 190 11.88 -5.00 15.31
N TYR A 191 10.60 -5.10 14.95
CA TYR A 191 9.46 -4.66 15.74
C TYR A 191 8.77 -5.83 16.45
N GLU A 192 8.20 -5.57 17.62
CA GLU A 192 7.17 -6.42 18.22
C GLU A 192 5.83 -6.00 17.62
N PHE A 193 5.30 -6.77 16.69
CA PHE A 193 4.15 -6.31 15.90
C PHE A 193 2.92 -7.21 16.04
N VAL A 194 1.77 -6.57 15.82
CA VAL A 194 0.49 -7.25 15.60
C VAL A 194 -0.02 -6.83 14.22
N TYR A 195 -0.43 -7.82 13.42
CA TYR A 195 -0.83 -7.59 12.04
C TYR A 195 -2.28 -8.06 11.80
N PHE A 196 -3.18 -7.10 11.66
CA PHE A 196 -4.59 -7.34 11.34
C PHE A 196 -4.86 -7.20 9.84
N VAL A 197 -5.64 -8.13 9.31
CA VAL A 197 -6.15 -8.08 7.93
C VAL A 197 -7.67 -8.08 7.99
N LEU A 198 -8.29 -6.93 7.72
CA LEU A 198 -9.75 -6.85 7.57
C LEU A 198 -10.16 -7.52 6.26
N ASN A 199 -11.24 -8.29 6.31
CA ASN A 199 -11.83 -8.91 5.13
C ASN A 199 -13.37 -8.90 5.20
N ALA A 200 -13.98 -9.01 4.02
CA ALA A 200 -15.42 -9.16 3.85
C ALA A 200 -15.69 -10.09 2.66
N PRO A 201 -16.89 -10.68 2.53
CA PRO A 201 -17.27 -11.47 1.37
C PRO A 201 -17.07 -10.72 0.07
N ARG A 202 -16.62 -11.44 -0.94
CA ARG A 202 -16.23 -10.87 -2.25
C ARG A 202 -17.35 -10.04 -2.87
N GLU A 203 -18.58 -10.51 -2.82
CA GLU A 203 -19.73 -9.83 -3.41
C GLU A 203 -19.98 -8.47 -2.74
N GLN A 204 -19.92 -8.42 -1.43
CA GLN A 204 -20.11 -7.18 -0.68
C GLN A 204 -18.94 -6.21 -0.93
N LEU A 205 -17.71 -6.73 -0.99
CA LEU A 205 -16.55 -5.91 -1.29
C LEU A 205 -16.67 -5.28 -2.68
N TYR A 206 -17.09 -6.05 -3.68
CA TYR A 206 -17.27 -5.57 -5.04
C TYR A 206 -18.41 -4.55 -5.15
N ALA A 207 -19.53 -4.79 -4.49
CA ALA A 207 -20.62 -3.81 -4.44
C ALA A 207 -20.20 -2.49 -3.76
N ARG A 208 -19.35 -2.55 -2.73
CA ARG A 208 -18.78 -1.36 -2.08
C ARG A 208 -17.79 -0.62 -2.98
N ILE A 209 -16.98 -1.34 -3.74
CA ILE A 209 -16.06 -0.77 -4.71
C ILE A 209 -16.84 -0.03 -5.79
N ASP A 210 -17.83 -0.68 -6.39
CA ASP A 210 -18.60 -0.09 -7.48
C ASP A 210 -19.32 1.19 -7.02
N ARG A 211 -19.97 1.13 -5.85
CA ARG A 211 -20.65 2.31 -5.25
C ARG A 211 -19.67 3.44 -4.91
N ARG A 212 -18.47 3.12 -4.42
CA ARG A 212 -17.44 4.12 -4.14
C ARG A 212 -16.98 4.81 -5.43
N VAL A 213 -16.82 4.08 -6.52
CA VAL A 213 -16.45 4.68 -7.81
C VAL A 213 -17.54 5.62 -8.31
N ASP A 214 -18.83 5.23 -8.22
CA ASP A 214 -19.94 6.11 -8.57
C ASP A 214 -19.92 7.39 -7.72
N GLN A 215 -19.73 7.27 -6.42
CA GLN A 215 -19.61 8.39 -5.51
C GLN A 215 -18.42 9.31 -5.85
N MET A 216 -17.27 8.75 -6.22
CA MET A 216 -16.10 9.54 -6.64
C MET A 216 -16.40 10.39 -7.88
N ILE A 217 -17.15 9.85 -8.82
CA ILE A 217 -17.59 10.61 -10.02
C ILE A 217 -18.55 11.75 -9.61
N GLU A 218 -19.51 11.46 -8.75
CA GLU A 218 -20.46 12.44 -8.22
C GLU A 218 -19.76 13.55 -7.41
N GLU A 219 -18.73 13.22 -6.65
CA GLU A 219 -17.93 14.15 -5.84
C GLU A 219 -16.97 15.00 -6.69
N GLY A 220 -16.80 14.72 -7.98
CA GLY A 220 -16.01 15.54 -8.90
C GLY A 220 -14.63 14.97 -9.24
N LEU A 221 -14.44 13.65 -9.27
CA LEU A 221 -13.17 13.02 -9.69
C LEU A 221 -12.69 13.51 -11.06
N VAL A 222 -13.62 13.80 -12.00
CA VAL A 222 -13.26 14.33 -13.31
C VAL A 222 -12.61 15.71 -13.19
N ASP A 223 -13.17 16.58 -12.35
CA ASP A 223 -12.64 17.93 -12.15
C ASP A 223 -11.30 17.90 -11.39
N GLU A 224 -11.14 16.98 -10.43
CA GLU A 224 -9.86 16.75 -9.74
C GLU A 224 -8.76 16.37 -10.74
N VAL A 225 -9.01 15.43 -11.63
CA VAL A 225 -8.02 15.01 -12.65
C VAL A 225 -7.76 16.10 -13.68
N LYS A 226 -8.79 16.86 -14.06
CA LYS A 226 -8.64 18.02 -14.93
C LYS A 226 -7.74 19.08 -14.31
N HIS A 227 -7.93 19.37 -13.03
CA HIS A 227 -7.06 20.29 -12.28
C HIS A 227 -5.61 19.79 -12.25
N LEU A 228 -5.38 18.51 -11.95
CA LEU A 228 -4.03 17.92 -11.98
C LEU A 228 -3.39 18.06 -13.37
N LYS A 229 -4.14 17.85 -14.43
CA LYS A 229 -3.68 18.05 -15.82
C LYS A 229 -3.30 19.51 -16.08
N GLU A 230 -4.09 20.48 -15.60
CA GLU A 230 -3.79 21.91 -15.66
C GLU A 230 -2.54 22.31 -14.88
N LEU A 231 -2.23 21.62 -13.77
CA LEU A 231 -0.99 21.73 -13.01
C LEU A 231 0.22 21.10 -13.72
N GLY A 232 0.05 20.49 -14.89
CA GLY A 232 1.11 19.87 -15.69
C GLY A 232 1.35 18.41 -15.37
N CYS A 233 0.47 17.73 -14.63
CA CYS A 233 0.59 16.30 -14.39
C CYS A 233 0.32 15.50 -15.68
N THR A 234 1.22 14.58 -16.00
CA THR A 234 1.16 13.76 -17.20
C THR A 234 1.04 12.27 -16.87
N LYS A 235 0.61 11.47 -17.85
CA LYS A 235 0.44 10.02 -17.67
C LYS A 235 1.71 9.25 -17.33
N GLU A 236 2.88 9.83 -17.54
CA GLU A 236 4.17 9.25 -17.20
C GLU A 236 4.47 9.31 -15.69
N MET A 237 3.87 10.27 -15.00
CA MET A 237 4.07 10.46 -13.55
C MET A 237 3.48 9.29 -12.74
N VAL A 238 4.20 8.86 -11.71
CA VAL A 238 3.78 7.74 -10.85
C VAL A 238 2.43 7.99 -10.19
N SER A 239 2.17 9.20 -9.75
CA SER A 239 0.90 9.65 -9.17
C SER A 239 -0.27 9.41 -10.12
N MET A 240 -0.10 9.76 -11.39
CA MET A 240 -1.15 9.65 -12.41
C MET A 240 -1.39 8.21 -12.90
N GLN A 241 -0.58 7.24 -12.44
CA GLN A 241 -0.82 5.81 -12.69
C GLN A 241 -1.79 5.18 -11.68
N GLY A 242 -2.25 5.93 -10.68
CA GLY A 242 -3.27 5.50 -9.73
C GLY A 242 -4.59 5.12 -10.41
N LEU A 243 -5.29 4.15 -9.80
CA LEU A 243 -6.65 3.78 -10.24
C LEU A 243 -7.60 4.99 -10.07
N GLY A 244 -8.39 5.25 -11.07
CA GLY A 244 -9.22 6.43 -11.19
C GLY A 244 -8.52 7.54 -11.99
N TYR A 245 -7.29 7.86 -11.67
CA TYR A 245 -6.55 8.96 -12.29
C TYR A 245 -6.18 8.68 -13.75
N LYS A 246 -5.55 7.55 -14.02
CA LYS A 246 -5.14 7.19 -15.39
C LYS A 246 -6.32 7.00 -16.33
N GLU A 247 -7.45 6.46 -15.81
CA GLU A 247 -8.64 6.23 -16.61
C GLU A 247 -9.36 7.54 -16.94
N ILE A 248 -9.49 8.43 -15.95
CA ILE A 248 -10.09 9.76 -16.20
C ILE A 248 -9.17 10.61 -17.08
N LEU A 249 -7.84 10.53 -16.91
CA LEU A 249 -6.92 11.23 -17.80
C LEU A 249 -7.08 10.78 -19.25
N ALA A 250 -7.19 9.48 -19.51
CA ALA A 250 -7.42 8.94 -20.85
C ALA A 250 -8.78 9.38 -21.43
N TYR A 251 -9.83 9.47 -20.61
CA TYR A 251 -11.10 10.09 -21.00
C TYR A 251 -10.91 11.57 -21.40
N LEU A 252 -10.20 12.37 -20.61
CA LEU A 252 -9.91 13.78 -20.89
C LEU A 252 -9.02 13.97 -22.13
N ASP A 253 -8.23 12.96 -22.49
CA ASP A 253 -7.42 12.91 -23.72
C ASP A 253 -8.22 12.42 -24.94
N GLY A 254 -9.50 12.05 -24.76
CA GLY A 254 -10.40 11.62 -25.84
C GLY A 254 -10.18 10.18 -26.31
N GLU A 255 -9.48 9.34 -25.52
CA GLU A 255 -9.25 7.93 -25.88
C GLU A 255 -10.54 7.09 -25.83
N TYR A 256 -11.49 7.45 -24.95
CA TYR A 256 -12.82 6.84 -24.80
C TYR A 256 -13.78 7.74 -24.02
N ASP A 257 -15.05 7.35 -23.91
CA ASP A 257 -16.07 8.10 -23.18
C ASP A 257 -16.00 7.89 -21.65
N LEU A 258 -16.75 8.71 -20.90
CA LEU A 258 -16.77 8.64 -19.43
C LEU A 258 -17.35 7.31 -18.91
N ASP A 259 -18.36 6.75 -19.57
CA ASP A 259 -18.97 5.49 -19.16
C ASP A 259 -17.95 4.34 -19.24
N THR A 260 -17.13 4.34 -20.30
CA THR A 260 -16.00 3.40 -20.46
C THR A 260 -14.94 3.60 -19.38
N ALA A 261 -14.60 4.86 -19.03
CA ALA A 261 -13.69 5.16 -17.93
C ALA A 261 -14.20 4.59 -16.61
N VAL A 262 -15.46 4.90 -16.24
CA VAL A 262 -16.10 4.43 -15.00
C VAL A 262 -16.15 2.90 -14.94
N TYR A 263 -16.56 2.24 -16.02
CA TYR A 263 -16.55 0.78 -16.10
C TYR A 263 -15.14 0.21 -15.85
N THR A 264 -14.13 0.81 -16.48
CA THR A 264 -12.72 0.38 -16.36
C THR A 264 -12.22 0.57 -14.94
N ILE A 265 -12.49 1.71 -14.30
CA ILE A 265 -12.13 1.97 -12.91
C ILE A 265 -12.75 0.91 -11.99
N LYS A 266 -14.04 0.63 -12.10
CA LYS A 266 -14.73 -0.40 -11.30
C LYS A 266 -14.07 -1.77 -11.47
N ARG A 267 -13.88 -2.20 -12.72
CA ARG A 267 -13.25 -3.49 -13.06
C ARG A 267 -11.85 -3.61 -12.47
N ASP A 268 -11.01 -2.61 -12.70
CA ASP A 268 -9.59 -2.67 -12.32
C ASP A 268 -9.39 -2.49 -10.81
N THR A 269 -10.30 -1.77 -10.13
CA THR A 269 -10.34 -1.69 -8.67
C THR A 269 -10.74 -3.03 -8.03
N ARG A 270 -11.69 -3.78 -8.62
CA ARG A 270 -12.01 -5.15 -8.19
C ARG A 270 -10.81 -6.10 -8.38
N HIS A 271 -10.09 -5.97 -9.50
CA HIS A 271 -8.86 -6.73 -9.73
C HIS A 271 -7.75 -6.34 -8.73
N PHE A 272 -7.65 -5.06 -8.38
CA PHE A 272 -6.70 -4.58 -7.37
C PHE A 272 -7.02 -5.17 -5.99
N ALA A 273 -8.28 -5.15 -5.56
CA ALA A 273 -8.71 -5.77 -4.30
C ALA A 273 -8.37 -7.27 -4.26
N LYS A 274 -8.56 -8.00 -5.38
CA LYS A 274 -8.17 -9.42 -5.49
C LYS A 274 -6.66 -9.60 -5.33
N ARG A 275 -5.84 -8.72 -5.95
CA ARG A 275 -4.37 -8.77 -5.80
C ARG A 275 -3.94 -8.49 -4.37
N GLN A 276 -4.56 -7.52 -3.69
CA GLN A 276 -4.30 -7.23 -2.28
C GLN A 276 -4.57 -8.45 -1.40
N LEU A 277 -5.72 -9.09 -1.54
CA LEU A 277 -6.05 -10.32 -0.79
C LEU A 277 -5.08 -11.47 -1.07
N THR A 278 -4.64 -11.61 -2.33
CA THR A 278 -3.62 -12.61 -2.70
C THR A 278 -2.29 -12.31 -2.03
N TRP A 279 -1.92 -11.04 -1.91
CA TRP A 279 -0.73 -10.61 -1.17
C TRP A 279 -0.85 -10.97 0.30
N PHE A 280 -1.90 -10.51 1.00
CA PHE A 280 -2.06 -10.69 2.44
C PHE A 280 -2.17 -12.16 2.86
N ARG A 281 -2.63 -13.06 2.00
CA ARG A 281 -2.62 -14.52 2.26
C ARG A 281 -1.22 -15.13 2.34
N ARG A 282 -0.21 -14.45 1.83
CA ARG A 282 1.20 -14.89 1.87
C ARG A 282 1.96 -14.31 3.06
N GLU A 283 1.38 -13.29 3.71
CA GLU A 283 1.98 -12.65 4.86
C GLU A 283 1.96 -13.58 6.07
N ARG A 284 3.02 -13.47 6.88
CA ARG A 284 3.21 -14.29 8.08
C ARG A 284 2.59 -13.59 9.29
N GLN A 285 2.18 -14.38 10.27
CA GLN A 285 1.72 -13.88 11.57
C GLN A 285 0.56 -12.87 11.48
N VAL A 286 -0.33 -13.05 10.50
CA VAL A 286 -1.50 -12.20 10.33
C VAL A 286 -2.70 -12.73 11.09
N THR A 287 -3.48 -11.82 11.66
CA THR A 287 -4.78 -12.09 12.27
C THR A 287 -5.87 -11.58 11.33
N TRP A 288 -6.63 -12.50 10.74
CA TRP A 288 -7.73 -12.17 9.87
C TRP A 288 -8.96 -11.78 10.67
N ILE A 289 -9.51 -10.61 10.39
CA ILE A 289 -10.77 -10.12 10.94
C ILE A 289 -11.85 -10.20 9.84
N GLN A 290 -12.65 -11.24 9.89
CA GLN A 290 -13.78 -11.43 8.98
C GLN A 290 -14.94 -10.57 9.48
N LYS A 291 -15.22 -9.44 8.84
CA LYS A 291 -16.20 -8.45 9.33
C LYS A 291 -17.63 -9.04 9.46
N GLU A 292 -17.98 -10.00 8.63
CA GLU A 292 -19.27 -10.70 8.70
C GLU A 292 -19.46 -11.48 10.02
N ALA A 293 -18.38 -12.02 10.60
CA ALA A 293 -18.44 -12.73 11.88
C ALA A 293 -18.80 -11.80 13.07
N TYR A 294 -18.75 -10.51 12.85
CA TYR A 294 -19.10 -9.46 13.83
C TYR A 294 -20.30 -8.64 13.39
N ASP A 295 -21.11 -9.12 12.44
CA ASP A 295 -22.28 -8.43 11.87
C ASP A 295 -21.96 -7.03 11.33
N TYR A 296 -20.71 -6.79 10.90
CA TYR A 296 -20.19 -5.48 10.48
C TYR A 296 -20.25 -4.39 11.57
N ASP A 297 -20.44 -4.78 12.82
CA ASP A 297 -20.42 -3.90 13.98
C ASP A 297 -18.97 -3.49 14.30
N GLU A 298 -18.66 -2.21 14.16
CA GLU A 298 -17.30 -1.68 14.33
C GLU A 298 -16.82 -1.78 15.79
N ASP A 299 -17.73 -1.69 16.78
CA ASP A 299 -17.37 -1.82 18.20
C ASP A 299 -17.01 -3.27 18.54
N ARG A 300 -17.74 -4.25 17.99
CA ARG A 300 -17.41 -5.68 18.13
C ARG A 300 -16.08 -6.01 17.45
N ILE A 301 -15.83 -5.45 16.26
CA ILE A 301 -14.56 -5.59 15.54
C ILE A 301 -13.42 -4.99 16.36
N LEU A 302 -13.60 -3.79 16.90
CA LEU A 302 -12.61 -3.12 17.75
C LEU A 302 -12.32 -3.95 19.00
N LYS A 303 -13.33 -4.44 19.71
CA LYS A 303 -13.16 -5.31 20.88
C LYS A 303 -12.36 -6.57 20.54
N ALA A 304 -12.62 -7.20 19.40
CA ALA A 304 -11.88 -8.38 18.96
C ALA A 304 -10.38 -8.05 18.70
N MET A 305 -10.09 -6.91 18.07
CA MET A 305 -8.71 -6.46 17.86
C MET A 305 -8.00 -6.17 19.18
N LEU A 306 -8.68 -5.49 20.13
CA LEU A 306 -8.12 -5.17 21.46
C LEU A 306 -7.82 -6.44 22.27
N SER A 307 -8.75 -7.39 22.33
CA SER A 307 -8.53 -8.68 23.02
C SER A 307 -7.34 -9.45 22.44
N HIS A 308 -7.11 -9.34 21.11
CA HIS A 308 -5.95 -9.96 20.49
C HIS A 308 -4.63 -9.24 20.85
N LEU A 309 -4.66 -7.92 21.00
CA LEU A 309 -3.52 -7.13 21.47
C LEU A 309 -3.17 -7.48 22.92
N GLU A 310 -4.13 -7.56 23.81
CA GLU A 310 -3.94 -7.94 25.23
C GLU A 310 -3.33 -9.34 25.37
N GLY A 311 -3.77 -10.31 24.56
CA GLY A 311 -3.28 -11.68 24.57
C GLY A 311 -1.84 -11.88 24.11
N LYS A 312 -1.30 -10.93 23.32
CA LYS A 312 0.08 -11.00 22.79
C LYS A 312 1.11 -10.21 23.61
N THR A 313 0.71 -9.39 24.59
CA THR A 313 1.63 -8.36 25.06
C THR A 313 1.69 -8.18 26.57
N VAL A 314 2.81 -8.58 27.14
CA VAL A 314 3.38 -7.99 28.37
C VAL A 314 3.97 -6.59 28.09
N SER A 315 4.23 -6.20 26.83
CA SER A 315 4.91 -4.95 26.46
C SER A 315 3.97 -3.75 26.18
N TYR A 316 2.68 -3.98 25.87
CA TYR A 316 1.70 -2.91 25.72
C TYR A 316 1.07 -2.44 27.06
N THR A 317 1.29 -3.19 28.15
CA THR A 317 0.69 -2.93 29.48
C THR A 317 1.26 -1.73 30.23
N HIS A 318 2.31 -1.08 29.74
CA HIS A 318 2.81 0.18 30.32
C HIS A 318 2.13 1.45 29.77
N LEU A 319 1.28 1.30 28.76
CA LEU A 319 0.42 2.36 28.29
C LEU A 319 -0.94 2.15 28.99
N THR A 320 -1.22 2.99 29.98
CA THR A 320 -2.48 2.99 30.72
C THR A 320 -3.63 3.02 29.73
N LEU A 321 -4.29 1.84 29.52
CA LEU A 321 -5.60 1.81 28.89
C LEU A 321 -6.52 2.72 29.71
N PRO A 322 -7.16 3.74 29.12
CA PRO A 322 -8.20 4.46 29.85
C PRO A 322 -9.23 3.41 30.23
N THR A 323 -9.51 3.30 31.52
CA THR A 323 -10.54 2.42 32.06
C THR A 323 -11.86 2.82 31.39
N ILE A 324 -12.28 2.09 30.37
CA ILE A 324 -13.64 2.23 29.83
C ILE A 324 -14.53 1.64 30.91
N LEU A 325 -15.03 2.54 31.78
CA LEU A 325 -16.12 2.23 32.68
C LEU A 325 -17.30 1.74 31.83
N LEU A 326 -17.59 0.46 31.93
CA LEU A 326 -18.85 -0.13 31.53
C LEU A 326 -19.97 0.53 32.37
N VAL A 327 -20.77 1.39 31.75
CA VAL A 327 -22.11 1.73 32.23
C VAL A 327 -23.09 1.23 31.17
#